data_c7037433b754c3343d5527a7612259e3
#
_entry.id   c7037433b754c3343d5527a7612259e3
#
_cell.length_a   1.000
_cell.length_b   1.000
_cell.length_c   1.000
_cell.angle_alpha   90.00
_cell.angle_beta   90.00
_cell.angle_gamma   90.00
#
_symmetry.space_group_name_H-M   'P 1'
#
loop_
_entity.id
_entity.type
_entity.pdbx_description
1 polymer ?
#
loop_
_entity_poly.entity_id
_entity_poly.type
_entity_poly.pdbx_seq_one_letter_code
_entity_poly.pdbx_strand_id
1 'polypeptide(L)'
;MTMKFFDLRNAGIALLLGCFALLGLSPTLSAQEKKPEASSFQDLERQVLQHRALEAVIWGMPTVNRDLMYQTMLRETKAKDNQMLYWSRLLDWKNQTLTPNTDVIYLTPHFDTKDVGPVVMEIPPAEGGAIVGTVMDAWQTPLEDVGPAGADKGKGGKYLILPPGHTAKAPDGYIALPSSTYKGYALLRSIRKSGSDEDLAKAVEYCKRIKIYPLSKSDNPPPTTYVDAAGVLYDATIPYDIRFFESLDRVIQHEPWLERDRAMIDTLRTLGIEKGKPFAPDENMVQALNAAAKQAHHYLDGKYSDLTKGPFAPGSRWCFPERMGLVFKAAQEGFADPNFYPVEDRGLLLSFIFFLPKRLGEGQFYLLGMVDKEGKPLDGSKTYRLNVPANAPIRQYWSATLYDRETHALIRKMSHAARSSQSPGLRVNRDQSVDLYFGPKAPAGKESNWTPTDPNGEFEILFRFYGPLPSLFDKTWVLPDVERIE
;
A
#
# COMPACT_ATOMS: atom_id res chain seq x y z
N MET A 1 45.04 18.40 -0.64
CA MET A 1 45.78 17.15 -0.88
C MET A 1 45.35 16.62 -2.23
N THR A 2 46.20 16.88 -3.22
CA THR A 2 45.97 16.72 -4.66
C THR A 2 46.23 15.28 -5.07
N MET A 3 45.31 14.66 -5.78
CA MET A 3 45.59 13.37 -6.42
C MET A 3 45.42 13.43 -7.94
N LYS A 4 46.54 13.05 -8.59
CA LYS A 4 46.88 13.17 -9.98
C LYS A 4 46.09 12.22 -10.89
N PHE A 5 45.73 12.74 -12.07
CA PHE A 5 45.38 11.99 -13.28
C PHE A 5 46.54 11.14 -13.77
N PHE A 6 46.26 9.93 -14.19
CA PHE A 6 47.17 9.13 -15.01
C PHE A 6 46.57 8.92 -16.40
N ASP A 7 47.33 9.43 -17.35
CA ASP A 7 47.16 9.32 -18.79
C ASP A 7 47.97 8.10 -19.29
N LEU A 8 47.39 7.23 -20.09
CA LEU A 8 48.11 6.19 -20.79
C LEU A 8 47.63 6.11 -22.26
N ARG A 9 48.38 6.83 -23.10
CA ARG A 9 48.42 6.60 -24.55
C ARG A 9 49.66 5.77 -24.90
N ASN A 10 49.46 4.90 -25.92
CA ASN A 10 50.42 4.35 -26.87
C ASN A 10 51.30 3.16 -26.47
N ALA A 11 51.03 2.04 -27.18
CA ALA A 11 52.03 1.19 -27.93
C ALA A 11 51.22 0.00 -28.52
N GLY A 12 51.27 -0.46 -29.76
CA GLY A 12 52.32 -0.44 -30.75
C GLY A 12 52.08 -1.68 -31.64
N ILE A 13 52.12 -1.45 -32.94
CA ILE A 13 51.86 -2.39 -34.04
C ILE A 13 52.91 -3.54 -34.08
N ALA A 14 52.50 -4.77 -34.43
CA ALA A 14 53.34 -5.72 -35.16
C ALA A 14 52.51 -6.65 -36.02
N LEU A 15 52.79 -6.57 -37.31
CA LEU A 15 52.37 -7.45 -38.41
C LEU A 15 52.98 -8.84 -38.32
N LEU A 16 52.23 -9.87 -38.68
CA LEU A 16 52.80 -11.08 -39.29
C LEU A 16 51.79 -11.70 -40.26
N LEU A 17 52.16 -11.63 -41.56
CA LEU A 17 51.55 -12.34 -42.66
C LEU A 17 51.89 -13.83 -42.62
N GLY A 18 50.89 -14.66 -42.87
CA GLY A 18 51.08 -16.08 -43.19
C GLY A 18 49.92 -16.57 -44.04
N CYS A 19 50.20 -16.71 -45.37
CA CYS A 19 49.31 -17.33 -46.34
C CYS A 19 49.12 -18.82 -46.09
N PHE A 20 47.86 -19.28 -46.12
CA PHE A 20 47.53 -20.61 -46.63
C PHE A 20 46.17 -20.57 -47.30
N ALA A 21 46.19 -20.78 -48.61
CA ALA A 21 45.01 -20.98 -49.45
C ALA A 21 44.53 -22.44 -49.32
N LEU A 22 43.27 -22.61 -48.94
CA LEU A 22 42.55 -23.85 -49.15
C LEU A 22 41.12 -23.48 -49.61
N LEU A 23 40.86 -23.78 -50.88
CA LEU A 23 39.55 -23.72 -51.50
C LEU A 23 38.59 -24.70 -50.80
N GLY A 24 37.58 -24.16 -50.14
CA GLY A 24 36.42 -24.89 -49.67
C GLY A 24 35.17 -24.13 -50.01
N LEU A 25 34.43 -24.59 -51.01
CA LEU A 25 33.10 -24.12 -51.39
C LEU A 25 32.14 -24.37 -50.20
N SER A 26 31.85 -23.33 -49.46
CA SER A 26 30.71 -23.33 -48.51
C SER A 26 29.54 -22.63 -49.17
N PRO A 27 28.33 -23.23 -49.19
CA PRO A 27 27.15 -22.51 -49.64
C PRO A 27 26.85 -21.40 -48.67
N THR A 28 26.97 -20.17 -49.10
CA THR A 28 26.46 -19.00 -48.40
C THR A 28 24.95 -19.12 -48.33
N LEU A 29 24.43 -19.67 -47.22
CA LEU A 29 23.05 -19.41 -46.80
C LEU A 29 23.00 -17.92 -46.45
N SER A 30 22.59 -17.10 -47.40
CA SER A 30 22.15 -15.74 -47.17
C SER A 30 20.90 -15.83 -46.32
N ALA A 31 21.07 -15.76 -45.01
CA ALA A 31 19.97 -15.41 -44.12
C ALA A 31 19.58 -13.97 -44.52
N GLN A 32 18.57 -13.81 -45.36
CA GLN A 32 17.89 -12.54 -45.50
C GLN A 32 17.35 -12.18 -44.10
N GLU A 33 18.04 -11.28 -43.42
CA GLU A 33 17.43 -10.54 -42.30
C GLU A 33 16.16 -9.93 -42.87
N LYS A 34 15.00 -10.49 -42.51
CA LYS A 34 13.71 -9.83 -42.73
C LYS A 34 13.83 -8.49 -42.02
N LYS A 35 13.96 -7.39 -42.78
CA LYS A 35 13.73 -6.05 -42.25
C LYS A 35 12.42 -6.10 -41.51
N PRO A 36 12.37 -5.64 -40.24
CA PRO A 36 11.10 -5.55 -39.53
C PRO A 36 10.14 -4.74 -40.40
N GLU A 37 9.00 -5.30 -40.74
CA GLU A 37 7.94 -4.58 -41.45
C GLU A 37 7.62 -3.34 -40.61
N ALA A 38 7.69 -2.16 -41.23
CA ALA A 38 7.35 -0.92 -40.53
C ALA A 38 5.88 -1.01 -40.10
N SER A 39 5.62 -0.86 -38.81
CA SER A 39 4.26 -0.82 -38.24
C SER A 39 3.41 0.20 -39.01
N SER A 40 2.18 -0.15 -39.33
CA SER A 40 1.25 0.80 -39.94
C SER A 40 0.99 1.97 -38.98
N PHE A 41 0.56 3.10 -39.51
CA PHE A 41 0.19 4.26 -38.65
C PHE A 41 -0.89 3.88 -37.63
N GLN A 42 -1.88 3.08 -38.06
CA GLN A 42 -2.95 2.58 -37.17
C GLN A 42 -2.41 1.68 -36.04
N ASP A 43 -1.39 0.86 -36.33
CA ASP A 43 -0.74 0.05 -35.28
C ASP A 43 0.02 0.91 -34.27
N LEU A 44 0.67 1.97 -34.76
CA LEU A 44 1.33 2.94 -33.87
C LEU A 44 0.34 3.71 -32.99
N GLU A 45 -0.79 4.16 -33.55
CA GLU A 45 -1.85 4.80 -32.77
C GLU A 45 -2.37 3.88 -31.67
N ARG A 46 -2.60 2.60 -31.99
CA ARG A 46 -3.04 1.59 -31.00
C ARG A 46 -2.00 1.36 -29.92
N GLN A 47 -0.73 1.26 -30.27
CA GLN A 47 0.38 1.13 -29.31
C GLN A 47 0.47 2.36 -28.38
N VAL A 48 0.37 3.56 -28.94
CA VAL A 48 0.37 4.81 -28.14
C VAL A 48 -0.80 4.83 -27.15
N LEU A 49 -2.00 4.43 -27.60
CA LEU A 49 -3.16 4.34 -26.72
C LEU A 49 -2.95 3.34 -25.58
N GLN A 50 -2.42 2.15 -25.89
CA GLN A 50 -2.12 1.12 -24.88
C GLN A 50 -1.10 1.59 -23.85
N HIS A 51 0.01 2.23 -24.30
CA HIS A 51 1.01 2.77 -23.39
C HIS A 51 0.45 3.86 -22.48
N ARG A 52 -0.34 4.79 -23.04
CA ARG A 52 -1.00 5.85 -22.25
C ARG A 52 -1.96 5.28 -21.21
N ALA A 53 -2.73 4.25 -21.57
CA ALA A 53 -3.65 3.60 -20.65
C ALA A 53 -2.91 2.83 -19.54
N LEU A 54 -1.81 2.14 -19.84
CA LEU A 54 -0.95 1.48 -18.88
C LEU A 54 -0.35 2.49 -17.89
N GLU A 55 0.23 3.59 -18.40
CA GLU A 55 0.76 4.68 -17.57
C GLU A 55 -0.33 5.32 -16.68
N ALA A 56 -1.54 5.48 -17.22
CA ALA A 56 -2.67 6.02 -16.46
C ALA A 56 -3.06 5.10 -15.29
N VAL A 57 -2.95 3.78 -15.43
CA VAL A 57 -3.18 2.84 -14.33
C VAL A 57 -2.11 2.98 -13.25
N ILE A 58 -0.83 3.00 -13.63
CA ILE A 58 0.29 3.14 -12.68
C ILE A 58 0.18 4.47 -11.93
N TRP A 59 0.03 5.57 -12.66
CA TRP A 59 -0.09 6.91 -12.08
C TRP A 59 -1.35 7.10 -11.23
N GLY A 60 -2.50 6.58 -11.71
CA GLY A 60 -3.80 6.71 -11.06
C GLY A 60 -4.00 5.81 -9.85
N MET A 61 -3.12 4.80 -9.64
CA MET A 61 -3.27 3.78 -8.60
C MET A 61 -3.56 4.36 -7.20
N PRO A 62 -2.84 5.39 -6.71
CA PRO A 62 -3.09 5.95 -5.38
C PRO A 62 -4.52 6.44 -5.19
N THR A 63 -5.02 7.17 -6.17
CA THR A 63 -6.34 7.79 -6.06
C THR A 63 -7.47 6.83 -6.35
N VAL A 64 -7.27 5.86 -7.25
CA VAL A 64 -8.25 4.79 -7.52
C VAL A 64 -8.40 3.88 -6.31
N ASN A 65 -7.32 3.45 -5.68
CA ASN A 65 -7.36 2.69 -4.43
C ASN A 65 -8.21 3.42 -3.36
N ARG A 66 -7.98 4.71 -3.15
CA ARG A 66 -8.79 5.52 -2.22
C ARG A 66 -10.25 5.63 -2.67
N ASP A 67 -10.52 5.87 -3.97
CA ASP A 67 -11.89 5.99 -4.48
C ASP A 67 -12.67 4.68 -4.32
N LEU A 68 -12.05 3.53 -4.54
CA LEU A 68 -12.68 2.22 -4.33
C LEU A 68 -13.13 2.03 -2.87
N MET A 69 -12.31 2.40 -1.89
CA MET A 69 -12.70 2.40 -0.49
C MET A 69 -13.88 3.36 -0.24
N TYR A 70 -13.85 4.55 -0.82
CA TYR A 70 -14.90 5.55 -0.70
C TYR A 70 -16.23 5.07 -1.33
N GLN A 71 -16.19 4.53 -2.55
CA GLN A 71 -17.40 4.01 -3.22
C GLN A 71 -17.99 2.82 -2.47
N THR A 72 -17.15 1.96 -1.91
CA THR A 72 -17.59 0.84 -1.08
C THR A 72 -18.26 1.34 0.21
N MET A 73 -17.70 2.37 0.85
CA MET A 73 -18.33 3.03 1.99
C MET A 73 -19.74 3.50 1.64
N LEU A 74 -19.87 4.27 0.55
CA LEU A 74 -21.18 4.80 0.13
C LEU A 74 -22.19 3.70 -0.18
N ARG A 75 -21.76 2.67 -0.89
CA ARG A 75 -22.62 1.58 -1.37
C ARG A 75 -23.05 0.65 -0.26
N GLU A 76 -22.09 0.16 0.55
CA GLU A 76 -22.33 -0.94 1.47
C GLU A 76 -22.74 -0.47 2.88
N THR A 77 -22.24 0.68 3.34
CA THR A 77 -22.51 1.14 4.71
C THR A 77 -23.51 2.28 4.79
N LYS A 78 -23.79 2.96 3.68
CA LYS A 78 -24.60 4.18 3.60
C LYS A 78 -24.02 5.38 4.37
N ALA A 79 -22.77 5.30 4.81
CA ALA A 79 -22.05 6.42 5.41
C ALA A 79 -21.85 7.52 4.36
N LYS A 80 -21.66 8.76 4.82
CA LYS A 80 -21.45 9.96 4.00
C LYS A 80 -20.13 10.62 4.34
N ASP A 81 -19.71 11.57 3.51
CA ASP A 81 -18.57 12.43 3.83
C ASP A 81 -18.75 13.10 5.19
N ASN A 82 -17.65 13.32 5.88
CA ASN A 82 -17.60 13.95 7.20
C ASN A 82 -18.36 13.17 8.29
N GLN A 83 -18.51 11.85 8.11
CA GLN A 83 -18.98 10.91 9.11
C GLN A 83 -17.84 9.94 9.48
N MET A 84 -17.93 9.32 10.65
CA MET A 84 -16.93 8.38 11.15
C MET A 84 -17.29 6.95 10.79
N LEU A 85 -16.71 6.43 9.71
CA LEU A 85 -16.76 4.99 9.42
C LEU A 85 -15.81 4.27 10.38
N TYR A 86 -16.27 3.21 11.06
CA TYR A 86 -15.45 2.42 11.98
C TYR A 86 -15.87 0.95 12.00
N TRP A 87 -15.04 0.10 12.58
CA TRP A 87 -15.34 -1.31 12.84
C TRP A 87 -15.40 -1.52 14.34
N SER A 88 -16.57 -1.96 14.87
CA SER A 88 -16.76 -2.23 16.30
C SER A 88 -16.09 -3.53 16.78
N ARG A 89 -15.43 -4.26 15.90
CA ARG A 89 -14.64 -5.46 16.18
C ARG A 89 -13.42 -5.54 15.29
N LEU A 90 -12.52 -6.46 15.59
CA LEU A 90 -11.36 -6.74 14.73
C LEU A 90 -11.81 -7.14 13.32
N LEU A 91 -11.00 -6.77 12.33
CA LEU A 91 -11.29 -7.10 10.94
C LEU A 91 -11.24 -8.60 10.71
N ASP A 92 -12.20 -9.09 9.97
CA ASP A 92 -12.25 -10.43 9.42
C ASP A 92 -12.15 -10.38 7.88
N TRP A 93 -12.22 -11.53 7.23
CA TRP A 93 -12.12 -11.66 5.77
C TRP A 93 -13.15 -10.83 4.98
N LYS A 94 -14.18 -10.29 5.59
CA LYS A 94 -15.14 -9.40 4.92
C LYS A 94 -14.57 -8.01 4.66
N ASN A 95 -13.50 -7.62 5.35
CA ASN A 95 -12.76 -6.43 5.01
C ASN A 95 -11.74 -6.78 3.92
N GLN A 96 -12.01 -6.34 2.70
CA GLN A 96 -11.23 -6.56 1.49
C GLN A 96 -10.54 -5.27 1.05
N THR A 97 -9.93 -4.56 2.00
CA THR A 97 -8.92 -3.52 1.72
C THR A 97 -7.54 -4.17 1.58
N LEU A 98 -6.57 -3.43 1.05
CA LEU A 98 -5.22 -3.96 0.80
C LEU A 98 -4.44 -4.11 2.11
N THR A 99 -3.93 -5.30 2.39
CA THR A 99 -3.10 -5.65 3.55
C THR A 99 -3.52 -5.04 4.89
N PRO A 100 -4.82 -5.12 5.31
CA PRO A 100 -5.27 -4.54 6.57
C PRO A 100 -4.70 -5.31 7.76
N ASN A 101 -4.58 -4.64 8.90
CA ASN A 101 -4.20 -5.28 10.16
C ASN A 101 -5.43 -5.81 10.90
N THR A 102 -5.40 -7.05 11.36
CA THR A 102 -6.51 -7.69 12.08
C THR A 102 -6.40 -7.58 13.60
N ASP A 103 -5.40 -6.86 14.13
CA ASP A 103 -5.15 -6.75 15.58
C ASP A 103 -5.52 -5.39 16.19
N VAL A 104 -6.14 -4.49 15.42
CA VAL A 104 -6.52 -3.13 15.85
C VAL A 104 -7.96 -2.81 15.47
N ILE A 105 -8.55 -1.83 16.14
CA ILE A 105 -9.83 -1.24 15.76
C ILE A 105 -9.59 -0.13 14.75
N TYR A 106 -10.20 -0.22 13.58
CA TYR A 106 -10.08 0.76 12.52
C TYR A 106 -11.19 1.80 12.51
N LEU A 107 -10.80 3.02 12.11
CA LEU A 107 -11.69 4.09 11.69
C LEU A 107 -11.12 4.68 10.39
N THR A 108 -11.99 4.86 9.42
CA THR A 108 -11.63 5.43 8.10
C THR A 108 -12.62 6.53 7.70
N PRO A 109 -12.66 7.67 8.42
CA PRO A 109 -13.50 8.79 8.00
C PRO A 109 -13.01 9.32 6.66
N HIS A 110 -13.92 9.42 5.69
CA HIS A 110 -13.72 10.17 4.47
C HIS A 110 -14.26 11.57 4.65
N PHE A 111 -13.53 12.57 4.16
CA PHE A 111 -13.95 13.96 4.23
C PHE A 111 -14.05 14.58 2.83
N ASP A 112 -14.91 15.57 2.71
CA ASP A 112 -15.01 16.47 1.56
C ASP A 112 -15.13 17.90 2.06
N THR A 113 -14.22 18.76 1.61
CA THR A 113 -14.15 20.17 1.99
C THR A 113 -14.76 21.10 0.94
N LYS A 114 -15.25 20.58 -0.20
CA LYS A 114 -15.66 21.36 -1.36
C LYS A 114 -16.82 22.28 -1.04
N ASP A 115 -17.86 21.74 -0.42
CA ASP A 115 -19.10 22.48 -0.17
C ASP A 115 -19.18 23.03 1.26
N VAL A 116 -18.50 22.37 2.23
CA VAL A 116 -18.60 22.73 3.66
C VAL A 116 -17.46 23.61 4.14
N GLY A 117 -16.44 23.82 3.30
CA GLY A 117 -15.21 24.52 3.68
C GLY A 117 -14.29 23.65 4.56
N PRO A 118 -13.41 24.28 5.35
CA PRO A 118 -12.48 23.55 6.22
C PRO A 118 -13.19 22.58 7.16
N VAL A 119 -12.60 21.37 7.35
CA VAL A 119 -13.12 20.33 8.23
C VAL A 119 -12.18 20.11 9.40
N VAL A 120 -12.74 20.04 10.60
CA VAL A 120 -12.01 19.75 11.86
C VAL A 120 -12.14 18.28 12.19
N MET A 121 -11.02 17.64 12.52
CA MET A 121 -10.96 16.32 13.14
C MET A 121 -10.32 16.48 14.52
N GLU A 122 -11.08 16.26 15.60
CA GLU A 122 -10.56 16.31 16.97
C GLU A 122 -10.11 14.92 17.39
N ILE A 123 -8.83 14.79 17.71
CA ILE A 123 -8.23 13.56 18.25
C ILE A 123 -8.16 13.71 19.77
N PRO A 124 -8.66 12.75 20.55
CA PRO A 124 -8.58 12.80 22.01
C PRO A 124 -7.15 12.58 22.53
N PRO A 125 -6.79 13.10 23.72
CA PRO A 125 -5.49 12.83 24.33
C PRO A 125 -5.32 11.33 24.62
N ALA A 126 -4.09 10.82 24.53
CA ALA A 126 -3.75 9.40 24.73
C ALA A 126 -3.83 8.99 26.23
N GLU A 127 -4.99 9.21 26.82
CA GLU A 127 -5.32 8.89 28.22
C GLU A 127 -6.41 7.82 28.26
N GLY A 128 -6.06 6.64 28.77
CA GLY A 128 -6.96 5.47 28.82
C GLY A 128 -7.09 4.72 27.49
N GLY A 129 -6.45 5.21 26.41
CA GLY A 129 -6.38 4.65 25.07
C GLY A 129 -5.45 5.50 24.19
N ALA A 130 -5.27 5.13 22.93
CA ALA A 130 -4.55 5.95 21.96
C ALA A 130 -5.14 5.77 20.57
N ILE A 131 -5.25 6.88 19.83
CA ILE A 131 -5.48 6.87 18.38
C ILE A 131 -4.15 7.10 17.70
N VAL A 132 -3.85 6.30 16.70
CA VAL A 132 -2.69 6.49 15.83
C VAL A 132 -3.15 6.36 14.38
N GLY A 133 -2.51 7.08 13.49
CA GLY A 133 -2.83 7.00 12.07
C GLY A 133 -2.39 8.22 11.30
N THR A 134 -2.91 8.38 10.09
CA THR A 134 -2.52 9.43 9.15
C THR A 134 -3.74 10.00 8.46
N VAL A 135 -3.79 11.33 8.34
CA VAL A 135 -4.73 12.07 7.50
C VAL A 135 -4.10 12.26 6.13
N MET A 136 -4.80 11.93 5.06
CA MET A 136 -4.29 11.92 3.69
C MET A 136 -5.25 12.64 2.74
N ASP A 137 -4.70 13.20 1.67
CA ASP A 137 -5.46 13.78 0.56
C ASP A 137 -6.06 12.69 -0.37
N ALA A 138 -6.75 13.09 -1.45
CA ALA A 138 -7.34 12.14 -2.40
C ALA A 138 -6.30 11.32 -3.18
N TRP A 139 -5.06 11.75 -3.24
CA TRP A 139 -3.94 11.04 -3.85
C TRP A 139 -3.12 10.22 -2.85
N GLN A 140 -3.65 10.02 -1.64
CA GLN A 140 -2.97 9.35 -0.53
C GLN A 140 -1.63 10.00 -0.16
N THR A 141 -1.49 11.32 -0.39
CA THR A 141 -0.37 12.09 0.13
C THR A 141 -0.62 12.34 1.62
N PRO A 142 0.30 11.96 2.52
CA PRO A 142 0.11 12.18 3.95
C PRO A 142 0.17 13.68 4.28
N LEU A 143 -0.91 14.20 4.85
CA LEU A 143 -0.97 15.57 5.34
C LEU A 143 -0.33 15.64 6.72
N GLU A 144 -0.73 14.77 7.65
CA GLU A 144 -0.13 14.68 8.99
C GLU A 144 -0.49 13.34 9.67
N ASP A 145 0.40 12.88 10.55
CA ASP A 145 0.13 11.78 11.46
C ASP A 145 -0.52 12.28 12.75
N VAL A 146 -1.34 11.41 13.37
CA VAL A 146 -2.04 11.69 14.63
C VAL A 146 -1.58 10.75 15.73
N GLY A 147 -1.72 11.19 16.98
CA GLY A 147 -1.39 10.42 18.18
C GLY A 147 0.05 10.57 18.64
N PRO A 148 0.58 9.66 19.46
CA PRO A 148 1.89 9.81 20.13
C PRO A 148 3.07 10.08 19.21
N ALA A 149 3.08 9.51 18.00
CA ALA A 149 4.08 9.78 16.97
C ALA A 149 3.67 10.92 16.01
N GLY A 150 2.46 11.43 16.13
CA GLY A 150 1.92 12.50 15.30
C GLY A 150 2.24 13.91 15.79
N ALA A 151 1.62 14.91 15.13
CA ALA A 151 1.83 16.31 15.46
C ALA A 151 1.35 16.69 16.88
N ASP A 152 0.31 16.03 17.37
CA ASP A 152 -0.25 16.24 18.71
C ASP A 152 0.57 15.60 19.84
N LYS A 153 1.56 14.76 19.51
CA LYS A 153 2.41 14.05 20.49
C LYS A 153 1.63 13.30 21.57
N GLY A 154 0.44 12.79 21.22
CA GLY A 154 -0.46 12.10 22.14
C GLY A 154 -1.23 13.01 23.10
N LYS A 155 -1.08 14.33 23.00
CA LYS A 155 -1.83 15.29 23.83
C LYS A 155 -3.26 15.50 23.34
N GLY A 156 -3.60 14.92 22.18
CA GLY A 156 -4.80 15.23 21.44
C GLY A 156 -4.70 16.56 20.71
N GLY A 157 -5.60 16.80 19.76
CA GLY A 157 -5.53 18.03 18.97
C GLY A 157 -6.69 18.19 17.99
N LYS A 158 -6.86 19.43 17.53
CA LYS A 158 -7.82 19.80 16.49
C LYS A 158 -7.09 19.92 15.17
N TYR A 159 -7.17 18.88 14.35
CA TYR A 159 -6.59 18.86 13.00
C TYR A 159 -7.56 19.54 12.05
N LEU A 160 -7.11 20.65 11.44
CA LEU A 160 -7.91 21.47 10.53
C LEU A 160 -7.51 21.22 9.08
N ILE A 161 -8.33 20.46 8.38
CA ILE A 161 -8.15 20.14 6.96
C ILE A 161 -8.63 21.35 6.15
N LEU A 162 -7.71 21.97 5.43
CA LEU A 162 -7.96 23.17 4.61
C LEU A 162 -8.16 22.77 3.14
N PRO A 163 -9.19 23.29 2.45
CA PRO A 163 -9.42 22.98 1.05
C PRO A 163 -8.32 23.56 0.14
N PRO A 164 -8.21 23.08 -1.11
CA PRO A 164 -7.32 23.65 -2.11
C PRO A 164 -7.50 25.16 -2.26
N GLY A 165 -6.38 25.91 -2.31
CA GLY A 165 -6.39 27.35 -2.49
C GLY A 165 -6.82 28.15 -1.25
N HIS A 166 -7.00 27.52 -0.09
CA HIS A 166 -7.32 28.23 1.15
C HIS A 166 -6.15 29.12 1.60
N THR A 167 -6.36 30.43 1.72
CA THR A 167 -5.33 31.41 2.03
C THR A 167 -5.42 31.98 3.45
N ALA A 168 -6.57 31.79 4.11
CA ALA A 168 -6.76 32.31 5.46
C ALA A 168 -5.89 31.56 6.48
N LYS A 169 -5.33 32.29 7.43
CA LYS A 169 -4.57 31.68 8.53
C LYS A 169 -5.50 30.79 9.36
N ALA A 170 -5.03 29.61 9.71
CA ALA A 170 -5.76 28.74 10.64
C ALA A 170 -5.91 29.47 12.00
N PRO A 171 -7.07 29.34 12.68
CA PRO A 171 -7.25 29.89 14.01
C PRO A 171 -6.24 29.28 14.99
N ASP A 172 -5.94 30.03 16.05
CA ASP A 172 -5.03 29.53 17.10
C ASP A 172 -5.61 28.27 17.78
N GLY A 173 -4.74 27.32 18.12
CA GLY A 173 -5.11 26.03 18.73
C GLY A 173 -5.46 24.92 17.73
N TYR A 174 -5.39 25.20 16.43
CA TYR A 174 -5.56 24.18 15.38
C TYR A 174 -4.23 23.76 14.75
N ILE A 175 -4.11 22.48 14.44
CA ILE A 175 -3.04 21.93 13.61
C ILE A 175 -3.51 22.01 12.15
N ALA A 176 -2.97 22.96 11.40
CA ALA A 176 -3.38 23.20 10.00
C ALA A 176 -2.85 22.11 9.07
N LEU A 177 -3.75 21.56 8.25
CA LEU A 177 -3.48 20.56 7.22
C LEU A 177 -3.88 21.11 5.83
N PRO A 178 -3.03 21.87 5.16
CA PRO A 178 -3.30 22.28 3.79
C PRO A 178 -3.43 21.07 2.87
N SER A 179 -4.59 20.88 2.25
CA SER A 179 -4.83 19.82 1.30
C SER A 179 -4.80 20.36 -0.13
N SER A 180 -4.20 19.59 -1.04
CA SER A 180 -4.23 19.89 -2.48
C SER A 180 -5.50 19.38 -3.16
N THR A 181 -6.36 18.65 -2.44
CA THR A 181 -7.61 18.09 -2.93
C THR A 181 -8.77 18.39 -1.98
N TYR A 182 -10.00 18.38 -2.50
CA TYR A 182 -11.20 18.57 -1.67
C TYR A 182 -11.50 17.34 -0.82
N LYS A 183 -11.42 16.16 -1.44
CA LYS A 183 -11.59 14.88 -0.73
C LYS A 183 -10.28 14.36 -0.17
N GLY A 184 -10.44 13.54 0.84
CA GLY A 184 -9.38 12.75 1.43
C GLY A 184 -9.98 11.78 2.45
N TYR A 185 -9.12 11.17 3.24
CA TYR A 185 -9.55 10.30 4.32
C TYR A 185 -8.49 10.25 5.42
N ALA A 186 -8.85 9.73 6.57
CA ALA A 186 -7.87 9.33 7.56
C ALA A 186 -7.91 7.83 7.76
N LEU A 187 -6.74 7.21 7.86
CA LEU A 187 -6.62 5.87 8.38
C LEU A 187 -6.22 5.93 9.84
N LEU A 188 -7.18 5.66 10.72
CA LEU A 188 -6.99 5.73 12.16
C LEU A 188 -7.12 4.35 12.77
N ARG A 189 -6.38 4.13 13.86
CA ARG A 189 -6.39 2.89 14.63
C ARG A 189 -6.53 3.21 16.11
N SER A 190 -7.51 2.61 16.78
CA SER A 190 -7.57 2.61 18.24
C SER A 190 -6.78 1.41 18.75
N ILE A 191 -5.78 1.68 19.57
CA ILE A 191 -4.80 0.69 20.02
C ILE A 191 -5.31 -0.04 21.26
N ARG A 192 -5.22 -1.37 21.24
CA ARG A 192 -5.47 -2.24 22.40
C ARG A 192 -4.21 -2.38 23.26
N LYS A 193 -4.37 -2.54 24.54
CA LYS A 193 -3.25 -2.83 25.47
C LYS A 193 -2.90 -4.32 25.48
N SER A 194 -3.89 -5.18 25.29
CA SER A 194 -3.75 -6.63 25.28
C SER A 194 -4.70 -7.30 24.29
N GLY A 195 -4.65 -8.63 24.19
CA GLY A 195 -5.59 -9.44 23.38
C GLY A 195 -6.94 -9.70 24.04
N SER A 196 -7.25 -9.13 25.22
CA SER A 196 -8.49 -9.40 25.96
C SER A 196 -9.71 -8.71 25.32
N ASP A 197 -10.90 -9.31 25.51
CA ASP A 197 -12.17 -8.72 25.08
C ASP A 197 -12.47 -7.40 25.80
N GLU A 198 -12.04 -7.26 27.07
CA GLU A 198 -12.18 -6.02 27.83
C GLU A 198 -11.38 -4.87 27.19
N ASP A 199 -10.12 -5.12 26.80
CA ASP A 199 -9.29 -4.12 26.12
C ASP A 199 -9.81 -3.81 24.71
N LEU A 200 -10.40 -4.79 24.04
CA LEU A 200 -11.09 -4.57 22.76
C LEU A 200 -12.29 -3.63 22.95
N ALA A 201 -13.14 -3.88 23.94
CA ALA A 201 -14.29 -3.01 24.23
C ALA A 201 -13.85 -1.59 24.59
N LYS A 202 -12.79 -1.44 25.40
CA LYS A 202 -12.20 -0.13 25.73
C LYS A 202 -11.67 0.60 24.49
N ALA A 203 -11.03 -0.10 23.57
CA ALA A 203 -10.54 0.50 22.32
C ALA A 203 -11.70 0.98 21.42
N VAL A 204 -12.81 0.22 21.37
CA VAL A 204 -14.03 0.61 20.65
C VAL A 204 -14.71 1.81 21.29
N GLU A 205 -14.79 1.86 22.62
CA GLU A 205 -15.34 3.01 23.33
C GLU A 205 -14.46 4.26 23.15
N TYR A 206 -13.15 4.09 23.29
CA TYR A 206 -12.20 5.18 23.15
C TYR A 206 -12.23 5.80 21.75
N CYS A 207 -12.37 5.03 20.70
CA CYS A 207 -12.42 5.54 19.32
C CYS A 207 -13.64 6.46 19.10
N LYS A 208 -14.73 6.29 19.83
CA LYS A 208 -15.93 7.15 19.75
C LYS A 208 -15.75 8.53 20.40
N ARG A 209 -14.56 8.84 20.90
CA ARG A 209 -14.22 10.19 21.40
C ARG A 209 -13.74 11.12 20.28
N ILE A 210 -13.41 10.60 19.09
CA ILE A 210 -13.00 11.40 17.94
C ILE A 210 -14.21 12.20 17.44
N LYS A 211 -14.01 13.48 17.06
CA LYS A 211 -15.06 14.27 16.45
C LYS A 211 -14.65 14.71 15.04
N ILE A 212 -15.63 14.82 14.16
CA ILE A 212 -15.45 15.38 12.82
C ILE A 212 -16.62 16.34 12.51
N TYR A 213 -16.29 17.56 12.08
CA TYR A 213 -17.29 18.58 11.78
C TYR A 213 -16.70 19.72 10.93
N PRO A 214 -17.51 20.48 10.17
CA PRO A 214 -17.06 21.69 9.48
C PRO A 214 -16.59 22.77 10.46
N LEU A 215 -15.51 23.49 10.12
CA LEU A 215 -14.99 24.60 10.95
C LEU A 215 -16.09 25.65 11.26
N SER A 216 -16.99 25.90 10.31
CA SER A 216 -18.14 26.83 10.49
C SER A 216 -19.09 26.43 11.61
N LYS A 217 -18.94 25.23 12.18
CA LYS A 217 -19.73 24.72 13.33
C LYS A 217 -18.89 24.58 14.59
N SER A 218 -17.69 25.15 14.63
CA SER A 218 -16.76 24.98 15.75
C SER A 218 -17.26 25.50 17.11
N ASP A 219 -18.12 26.52 17.12
CA ASP A 219 -18.68 27.09 18.35
C ASP A 219 -19.73 26.16 18.99
N ASN A 220 -20.42 25.36 18.19
CA ASN A 220 -21.38 24.35 18.64
C ASN A 220 -21.31 23.13 17.72
N PRO A 221 -20.29 22.28 17.86
CA PRO A 221 -20.09 21.14 16.97
C PRO A 221 -21.26 20.16 17.06
N PRO A 222 -21.81 19.72 15.94
CA PRO A 222 -22.84 18.70 15.94
C PRO A 222 -22.26 17.37 16.45
N PRO A 223 -23.07 16.47 17.01
CA PRO A 223 -22.65 15.12 17.35
C PRO A 223 -22.06 14.41 16.12
N THR A 224 -20.92 13.78 16.31
CA THR A 224 -20.31 12.96 15.24
C THR A 224 -21.18 11.73 14.98
N THR A 225 -21.53 11.52 13.71
CA THR A 225 -22.24 10.31 13.29
C THR A 225 -21.21 9.18 13.09
N TYR A 226 -21.38 8.09 13.82
CA TYR A 226 -20.58 6.87 13.69
C TYR A 226 -21.36 5.82 12.93
N VAL A 227 -20.75 5.27 11.88
CA VAL A 227 -21.31 4.20 11.06
C VAL A 227 -20.45 2.96 11.21
N ASP A 228 -21.04 1.88 11.72
CA ASP A 228 -20.32 0.63 11.96
C ASP A 228 -20.33 -0.26 10.71
N ALA A 229 -19.14 -0.57 10.20
CA ALA A 229 -18.93 -1.48 9.08
C ALA A 229 -18.63 -2.92 9.51
N ALA A 230 -18.69 -3.23 10.79
CA ALA A 230 -18.45 -4.58 11.29
C ALA A 230 -19.46 -5.57 10.70
N GLY A 231 -18.96 -6.63 10.02
CA GLY A 231 -19.80 -7.64 9.38
C GLY A 231 -20.27 -7.32 7.97
N VAL A 232 -20.04 -6.10 7.48
CA VAL A 232 -20.27 -5.72 6.08
C VAL A 232 -19.16 -6.32 5.20
N LEU A 233 -19.52 -6.84 4.02
CA LEU A 233 -18.53 -7.18 3.00
C LEU A 233 -18.03 -5.87 2.37
N TYR A 234 -16.91 -5.38 2.89
CA TYR A 234 -16.28 -4.13 2.46
C TYR A 234 -15.22 -4.43 1.40
N ASP A 235 -15.67 -4.62 0.14
CA ASP A 235 -14.81 -5.00 -0.97
C ASP A 235 -14.30 -3.78 -1.73
N ALA A 236 -13.05 -3.42 -1.50
CA ALA A 236 -12.33 -2.34 -2.14
C ALA A 236 -11.08 -2.84 -2.89
N THR A 237 -11.07 -4.12 -3.30
CA THR A 237 -10.01 -4.68 -4.14
C THR A 237 -9.94 -3.96 -5.49
N ILE A 238 -8.74 -3.83 -6.05
CA ILE A 238 -8.52 -3.08 -7.29
C ILE A 238 -9.01 -3.90 -8.48
N PRO A 239 -9.98 -3.38 -9.28
CA PRO A 239 -10.38 -4.03 -10.53
C PRO A 239 -9.42 -3.62 -11.65
N TYR A 240 -8.79 -4.59 -12.28
CA TYR A 240 -7.93 -4.34 -13.44
C TYR A 240 -8.71 -4.48 -14.75
N ASP A 241 -9.74 -3.61 -14.89
CA ASP A 241 -10.61 -3.49 -16.06
C ASP A 241 -11.14 -2.05 -16.19
N ILE A 242 -12.17 -1.83 -17.02
CA ILE A 242 -12.77 -0.51 -17.26
C ILE A 242 -13.18 0.22 -15.98
N ARG A 243 -13.54 -0.49 -14.90
CA ARG A 243 -13.94 0.10 -13.61
C ARG A 243 -12.81 0.89 -12.96
N PHE A 244 -11.53 0.56 -13.27
CA PHE A 244 -10.39 1.36 -12.84
C PHE A 244 -10.46 2.78 -13.43
N PHE A 245 -10.73 2.87 -14.74
CA PHE A 245 -10.81 4.15 -15.45
C PHE A 245 -12.08 4.94 -15.07
N GLU A 246 -13.20 4.27 -14.81
CA GLU A 246 -14.40 4.89 -14.23
C GLU A 246 -14.11 5.52 -12.85
N SER A 247 -13.32 4.83 -12.02
CA SER A 247 -12.90 5.34 -10.73
C SER A 247 -11.96 6.55 -10.88
N LEU A 248 -11.02 6.45 -11.81
CA LEU A 248 -10.10 7.55 -12.13
C LEU A 248 -10.85 8.77 -12.65
N ASP A 249 -11.82 8.58 -13.55
CA ASP A 249 -12.67 9.68 -14.06
C ASP A 249 -13.39 10.39 -12.91
N ARG A 250 -14.07 9.66 -12.02
CA ARG A 250 -14.75 10.28 -10.87
C ARG A 250 -13.84 11.22 -10.08
N VAL A 251 -12.59 10.80 -9.85
CA VAL A 251 -11.63 11.66 -9.13
C VAL A 251 -11.25 12.88 -9.95
N ILE A 252 -10.95 12.71 -11.24
CA ILE A 252 -10.59 13.81 -12.14
C ILE A 252 -11.74 14.82 -12.24
N GLN A 253 -13.00 14.38 -12.28
CA GLN A 253 -14.15 15.28 -12.30
C GLN A 253 -14.29 16.11 -11.01
N HIS A 254 -13.94 15.53 -9.87
CA HIS A 254 -14.14 16.17 -8.57
C HIS A 254 -12.99 17.09 -8.15
N GLU A 255 -11.73 16.63 -8.31
CA GLU A 255 -10.52 17.23 -7.74
C GLU A 255 -9.84 18.24 -8.67
N PRO A 256 -9.16 19.27 -8.16
CA PRO A 256 -8.33 20.12 -9.00
C PRO A 256 -7.14 19.34 -9.56
N TRP A 257 -6.64 19.79 -10.72
CA TRP A 257 -5.36 19.29 -11.24
C TRP A 257 -4.20 19.78 -10.36
N LEU A 258 -3.33 18.86 -10.00
CA LEU A 258 -2.09 19.19 -9.32
C LEU A 258 -1.04 19.62 -10.34
N GLU A 259 -0.22 20.62 -10.01
CA GLU A 259 0.79 21.15 -10.94
C GLU A 259 1.75 20.05 -11.43
N ARG A 260 2.20 19.19 -10.54
CA ARG A 260 3.09 18.05 -10.86
C ARG A 260 2.49 17.04 -11.84
N ASP A 261 1.17 16.98 -11.97
CA ASP A 261 0.42 15.99 -12.74
C ASP A 261 -0.17 16.55 -14.05
N ARG A 262 0.12 17.82 -14.40
CA ARG A 262 -0.46 18.46 -15.58
C ARG A 262 -0.12 17.77 -16.90
N ALA A 263 1.01 17.07 -16.99
CA ALA A 263 1.37 16.25 -18.15
C ALA A 263 0.34 15.14 -18.43
N MET A 264 -0.37 14.66 -17.40
CA MET A 264 -1.39 13.62 -17.54
C MET A 264 -2.68 14.11 -18.16
N ILE A 265 -2.93 15.42 -18.23
CA ILE A 265 -4.18 15.98 -18.77
C ILE A 265 -4.42 15.51 -20.22
N ASP A 266 -3.42 15.66 -21.10
CA ASP A 266 -3.53 15.23 -22.49
C ASP A 266 -3.55 13.69 -22.61
N THR A 267 -2.76 13.00 -21.82
CA THR A 267 -2.76 11.54 -21.76
C THR A 267 -4.16 11.01 -21.48
N LEU A 268 -4.83 11.49 -20.43
CA LEU A 268 -6.17 11.04 -20.05
C LEU A 268 -7.24 11.47 -21.05
N ARG A 269 -7.12 12.67 -21.64
CA ARG A 269 -8.02 13.13 -22.69
C ARG A 269 -8.07 12.17 -23.88
N THR A 270 -6.94 11.60 -24.27
CA THR A 270 -6.87 10.60 -25.36
C THR A 270 -7.48 9.25 -24.97
N LEU A 271 -7.68 8.99 -23.68
CA LEU A 271 -8.39 7.82 -23.14
C LEU A 271 -9.88 8.09 -22.93
N GLY A 272 -10.37 9.29 -23.26
CA GLY A 272 -11.75 9.71 -23.05
C GLY A 272 -12.05 10.28 -21.67
N ILE A 273 -11.05 10.45 -20.79
CA ILE A 273 -11.20 11.07 -19.48
C ILE A 273 -10.81 12.54 -19.57
N GLU A 274 -11.80 13.42 -19.52
CA GLU A 274 -11.62 14.87 -19.63
C GLU A 274 -12.51 15.61 -18.62
N LYS A 275 -11.92 16.49 -17.82
CA LYS A 275 -12.67 17.25 -16.81
C LYS A 275 -13.80 18.06 -17.42
N GLY A 276 -15.00 17.90 -16.86
CA GLY A 276 -16.23 18.56 -17.35
C GLY A 276 -16.92 17.82 -18.48
N LYS A 277 -16.43 16.66 -18.90
CA LYS A 277 -17.09 15.78 -19.88
C LYS A 277 -17.41 14.41 -19.28
N PRO A 278 -18.53 13.77 -19.66
CA PRO A 278 -18.82 12.41 -19.22
C PRO A 278 -17.84 11.41 -19.84
N PHE A 279 -17.37 10.45 -19.05
CA PHE A 279 -16.59 9.31 -19.53
C PHE A 279 -17.54 8.30 -20.18
N ALA A 280 -17.53 8.23 -21.50
CA ALA A 280 -18.41 7.37 -22.30
C ALA A 280 -17.62 6.70 -23.44
N PRO A 281 -16.68 5.77 -23.13
CA PRO A 281 -15.87 5.09 -24.12
C PRO A 281 -16.75 4.16 -25.00
N ASP A 282 -16.43 4.08 -26.31
CA ASP A 282 -17.02 3.09 -27.19
C ASP A 282 -16.48 1.67 -26.91
N GLU A 283 -17.04 0.66 -27.56
CA GLU A 283 -16.67 -0.74 -27.33
C GLU A 283 -15.18 -1.00 -27.62
N ASN A 284 -14.60 -0.38 -28.65
CA ASN A 284 -13.20 -0.54 -28.99
C ASN A 284 -12.29 0.06 -27.91
N MET A 285 -12.65 1.23 -27.41
CA MET A 285 -11.95 1.87 -26.30
C MET A 285 -12.07 1.03 -25.02
N VAL A 286 -13.25 0.52 -24.69
CA VAL A 286 -13.45 -0.39 -23.53
C VAL A 286 -12.54 -1.61 -23.62
N GLN A 287 -12.44 -2.25 -24.81
CA GLN A 287 -11.57 -3.39 -25.02
C GLN A 287 -10.08 -3.01 -24.82
N ALA A 288 -9.66 -1.88 -25.38
CA ALA A 288 -8.28 -1.39 -25.24
C ALA A 288 -7.92 -1.07 -23.79
N LEU A 289 -8.81 -0.39 -23.06
CA LEU A 289 -8.62 -0.04 -21.65
C LEU A 289 -8.60 -1.29 -20.75
N ASN A 290 -9.46 -2.28 -21.00
CA ASN A 290 -9.44 -3.55 -20.30
C ASN A 290 -8.12 -4.32 -20.51
N ALA A 291 -7.61 -4.33 -21.76
CA ALA A 291 -6.34 -4.97 -22.08
C ALA A 291 -5.16 -4.26 -21.37
N ALA A 292 -5.15 -2.93 -21.40
CA ALA A 292 -4.11 -2.13 -20.74
C ALA A 292 -4.12 -2.28 -19.22
N ALA A 293 -5.31 -2.31 -18.59
CA ALA A 293 -5.42 -2.55 -17.16
C ALA A 293 -4.85 -3.90 -16.73
N LYS A 294 -5.13 -4.97 -17.50
CA LYS A 294 -4.55 -6.30 -17.27
C LYS A 294 -3.02 -6.32 -17.47
N GLN A 295 -2.53 -5.60 -18.49
CA GLN A 295 -1.08 -5.47 -18.68
C GLN A 295 -0.41 -4.70 -17.55
N ALA A 296 -1.04 -3.64 -17.05
CA ALA A 296 -0.55 -2.89 -15.89
C ALA A 296 -0.54 -3.76 -14.63
N HIS A 297 -1.57 -4.60 -14.41
CA HIS A 297 -1.58 -5.58 -13.33
C HIS A 297 -0.39 -6.53 -13.43
N HIS A 298 -0.23 -7.16 -14.57
CA HIS A 298 0.89 -8.09 -14.80
C HIS A 298 2.26 -7.43 -14.60
N TYR A 299 2.41 -6.18 -15.05
CA TYR A 299 3.62 -5.39 -14.85
C TYR A 299 3.89 -5.12 -13.36
N LEU A 300 2.87 -4.62 -12.64
CA LEU A 300 2.98 -4.31 -11.21
C LEU A 300 3.22 -5.59 -10.38
N ASP A 301 2.56 -6.70 -10.72
CA ASP A 301 2.77 -7.99 -10.08
C ASP A 301 4.20 -8.53 -10.30
N GLY A 302 4.74 -8.39 -11.51
CA GLY A 302 6.15 -8.69 -11.79
C GLY A 302 7.10 -7.84 -10.95
N LYS A 303 6.85 -6.52 -10.84
CA LYS A 303 7.62 -5.60 -9.99
C LYS A 303 7.48 -5.96 -8.51
N TYR A 304 6.30 -6.34 -8.07
CA TYR A 304 6.05 -6.79 -6.70
C TYR A 304 6.83 -8.08 -6.38
N SER A 305 6.80 -9.05 -7.28
CA SER A 305 7.59 -10.28 -7.16
C SER A 305 9.09 -10.00 -7.11
N ASP A 306 9.58 -9.01 -7.85
CA ASP A 306 10.99 -8.57 -7.83
C ASP A 306 11.43 -7.99 -6.48
N LEU A 307 10.51 -7.61 -5.59
CA LEU A 307 10.85 -7.16 -4.24
C LEU A 307 11.56 -8.25 -3.43
N THR A 308 11.33 -9.53 -3.73
CA THR A 308 12.03 -10.67 -3.10
C THR A 308 13.53 -10.67 -3.38
N LYS A 309 14.00 -9.96 -4.40
CA LYS A 309 15.42 -9.83 -4.75
C LYS A 309 16.19 -8.90 -3.81
N GLY A 310 15.49 -8.12 -2.98
CA GLY A 310 16.05 -7.20 -1.99
C GLY A 310 15.82 -7.69 -0.55
N PRO A 311 16.57 -8.67 -0.03
CA PRO A 311 16.35 -9.16 1.32
C PRO A 311 16.64 -8.09 2.37
N PHE A 312 15.82 -8.06 3.41
CA PHE A 312 15.97 -7.11 4.52
C PHE A 312 17.26 -7.38 5.33
N ALA A 313 17.64 -8.64 5.46
CA ALA A 313 18.89 -9.07 6.12
C ALA A 313 19.64 -10.08 5.23
N PRO A 314 20.99 -10.13 5.29
CA PRO A 314 21.76 -11.11 4.54
C PRO A 314 21.28 -12.54 4.79
N GLY A 315 21.06 -13.29 3.72
CA GLY A 315 20.61 -14.69 3.79
C GLY A 315 19.14 -14.91 4.14
N SER A 316 18.36 -13.85 4.35
CA SER A 316 16.92 -13.93 4.59
C SER A 316 16.11 -13.83 3.29
N ARG A 317 14.89 -14.39 3.29
CA ARG A 317 13.89 -14.23 2.23
C ARG A 317 12.88 -13.12 2.53
N TRP A 318 12.85 -12.64 3.77
CA TRP A 318 12.03 -11.51 4.16
C TRP A 318 12.54 -10.24 3.51
N CYS A 319 11.65 -9.44 2.94
CA CYS A 319 12.02 -8.22 2.23
C CYS A 319 11.36 -6.96 2.81
N PHE A 320 12.11 -5.87 2.74
CA PHE A 320 11.64 -4.49 2.83
C PHE A 320 12.47 -3.70 1.82
N PRO A 321 11.97 -3.47 0.62
CA PRO A 321 12.76 -2.90 -0.47
C PRO A 321 13.14 -1.45 -0.20
N GLU A 322 14.40 -1.09 -0.44
CA GLU A 322 14.90 0.29 -0.30
C GLU A 322 14.13 1.29 -1.16
N ARG A 323 13.71 0.88 -2.36
CA ARG A 323 12.89 1.73 -3.26
C ARG A 323 11.56 2.15 -2.62
N MET A 324 10.97 1.33 -1.74
CA MET A 324 9.80 1.74 -0.96
C MET A 324 10.16 2.85 0.04
N GLY A 325 11.37 2.82 0.61
CA GLY A 325 11.89 3.91 1.46
C GLY A 325 11.94 5.24 0.73
N LEU A 326 12.27 5.26 -0.56
CA LEU A 326 12.26 6.48 -1.38
C LEU A 326 10.84 7.06 -1.55
N VAL A 327 9.83 6.20 -1.74
CA VAL A 327 8.43 6.66 -1.81
C VAL A 327 7.99 7.27 -0.48
N PHE A 328 8.30 6.62 0.66
CA PHE A 328 7.97 7.16 1.97
C PHE A 328 8.67 8.51 2.22
N LYS A 329 9.94 8.65 1.84
CA LYS A 329 10.67 9.91 1.93
C LYS A 329 10.00 11.00 1.09
N ALA A 330 9.71 10.74 -0.18
CA ALA A 330 9.01 11.69 -1.04
C ALA A 330 7.62 12.05 -0.49
N ALA A 331 6.89 11.09 0.08
CA ALA A 331 5.59 11.30 0.69
C ALA A 331 5.67 12.21 1.94
N GLN A 332 6.71 12.06 2.77
CA GLN A 332 6.94 12.93 3.93
C GLN A 332 7.07 14.40 3.52
N GLU A 333 7.66 14.66 2.37
CA GLU A 333 7.84 15.97 1.75
C GLU A 333 6.64 16.38 0.86
N GLY A 334 5.54 15.63 0.86
CA GLY A 334 4.34 15.89 0.05
C GLY A 334 4.56 15.72 -1.45
N PHE A 335 5.60 14.96 -1.87
CA PHE A 335 6.05 14.84 -3.27
C PHE A 335 6.38 16.20 -3.90
N ALA A 336 7.00 17.08 -3.14
CA ALA A 336 7.29 18.46 -3.55
C ALA A 336 8.68 18.65 -4.21
N ASP A 337 9.54 17.61 -4.25
CA ASP A 337 10.83 17.69 -4.93
C ASP A 337 10.61 17.92 -6.44
N PRO A 338 11.11 19.01 -7.02
CA PRO A 338 10.91 19.33 -8.43
C PRO A 338 11.63 18.37 -9.40
N ASN A 339 12.58 17.58 -8.91
CA ASN A 339 13.41 16.67 -9.70
C ASN A 339 13.14 15.19 -9.41
N PHE A 340 12.27 14.88 -8.44
CA PHE A 340 12.00 13.50 -8.03
C PHE A 340 10.53 13.27 -7.68
N TYR A 341 9.82 12.56 -8.56
CA TYR A 341 8.46 12.10 -8.32
C TYR A 341 8.34 10.62 -8.72
N PRO A 342 8.43 9.69 -7.76
CA PRO A 342 8.50 8.25 -8.03
C PRO A 342 7.11 7.67 -8.37
N VAL A 343 6.58 7.97 -9.55
CA VAL A 343 5.23 7.58 -10.00
C VAL A 343 5.08 6.06 -10.02
N GLU A 344 6.03 5.33 -10.63
CA GLU A 344 6.01 3.87 -10.72
C GLU A 344 6.06 3.21 -9.34
N ASP A 345 7.02 3.60 -8.50
CA ASP A 345 7.18 3.00 -7.17
C ASP A 345 6.00 3.33 -6.24
N ARG A 346 5.41 4.52 -6.40
CA ARG A 346 4.20 4.92 -5.69
C ARG A 346 2.99 4.11 -6.15
N GLY A 347 2.83 3.91 -7.46
CA GLY A 347 1.80 3.06 -8.05
C GLY A 347 1.94 1.62 -7.56
N LEU A 348 3.15 1.07 -7.61
CA LEU A 348 3.46 -0.26 -7.09
C LEU A 348 3.11 -0.37 -5.59
N LEU A 349 3.58 0.57 -4.76
CA LEU A 349 3.33 0.52 -3.32
C LEU A 349 1.82 0.53 -3.01
N LEU A 350 1.06 1.41 -3.67
CA LEU A 350 -0.38 1.55 -3.42
C LEU A 350 -1.25 0.55 -4.20
N SER A 351 -0.64 -0.40 -4.92
CA SER A 351 -1.34 -1.57 -5.44
C SER A 351 -1.48 -2.69 -4.39
N PHE A 352 -0.71 -2.65 -3.29
CA PHE A 352 -0.78 -3.66 -2.22
C PHE A 352 -0.91 -3.10 -0.79
N ILE A 353 -0.84 -1.77 -0.60
CA ILE A 353 -1.22 -1.09 0.65
C ILE A 353 -2.22 0.02 0.38
N PHE A 354 -2.85 0.57 1.42
CA PHE A 354 -3.89 1.59 1.27
C PHE A 354 -3.64 2.85 2.12
N PHE A 355 -2.42 3.10 2.54
CA PHE A 355 -2.05 4.34 3.22
C PHE A 355 -0.54 4.60 3.17
N LEU A 356 -0.15 5.87 3.34
CA LEU A 356 1.23 6.29 3.54
C LEU A 356 1.32 7.08 4.86
N PRO A 357 2.11 6.63 5.85
CA PRO A 357 2.37 7.45 7.03
C PRO A 357 3.33 8.60 6.68
N LYS A 358 3.22 9.71 7.41
CA LYS A 358 4.17 10.82 7.29
C LYS A 358 5.49 10.51 7.98
N ARG A 359 5.48 9.68 9.04
CA ARG A 359 6.67 9.26 9.79
C ARG A 359 6.76 7.74 9.86
N LEU A 360 7.54 7.17 8.95
CA LEU A 360 7.77 5.73 8.91
C LEU A 360 8.76 5.31 10.01
N GLY A 361 8.51 4.15 10.64
CA GLY A 361 9.46 3.47 11.54
C GLY A 361 9.35 3.84 13.02
N GLU A 362 8.68 4.92 13.39
CA GLU A 362 8.53 5.30 14.80
C GLU A 362 7.53 4.43 15.57
N GLY A 363 6.41 4.06 14.94
CA GLY A 363 5.35 3.28 15.58
C GLY A 363 5.31 1.80 15.16
N GLN A 364 5.72 1.50 13.94
CA GLN A 364 5.59 0.17 13.35
C GLN A 364 6.57 -0.04 12.18
N PHE A 365 6.95 -1.30 11.96
CA PHE A 365 7.76 -1.72 10.83
C PHE A 365 7.28 -3.07 10.30
N TYR A 366 7.46 -3.34 9.01
CA TYR A 366 6.93 -4.54 8.36
C TYR A 366 7.99 -5.27 7.56
N LEU A 367 7.92 -6.59 7.58
CA LEU A 367 8.64 -7.46 6.65
C LEU A 367 7.63 -8.23 5.82
N LEU A 368 7.89 -8.32 4.52
CA LEU A 368 7.07 -9.04 3.56
C LEU A 368 7.71 -10.39 3.25
N GLY A 369 6.95 -11.48 3.39
CA GLY A 369 7.33 -12.84 3.03
C GLY A 369 6.40 -13.35 1.93
N MET A 370 6.97 -13.61 0.74
CA MET A 370 6.23 -14.11 -0.43
C MET A 370 6.71 -15.49 -0.86
N VAL A 371 7.86 -15.91 -0.36
CA VAL A 371 8.51 -17.18 -0.73
C VAL A 371 8.95 -17.93 0.51
N ASP A 372 9.08 -19.24 0.39
CA ASP A 372 9.66 -20.09 1.40
C ASP A 372 11.21 -20.02 1.42
N LYS A 373 11.81 -20.77 2.32
CA LYS A 373 13.27 -20.86 2.48
C LYS A 373 14.00 -21.26 1.19
N GLU A 374 13.36 -22.11 0.37
CA GLU A 374 13.87 -22.55 -0.92
C GLU A 374 13.68 -21.51 -2.03
N GLY A 375 12.96 -20.42 -1.76
CA GLY A 375 12.65 -19.35 -2.71
C GLY A 375 11.44 -19.67 -3.61
N LYS A 376 10.59 -20.61 -3.21
CA LYS A 376 9.34 -20.95 -3.92
C LYS A 376 8.19 -20.10 -3.39
N PRO A 377 7.24 -19.68 -4.23
CA PRO A 377 6.01 -19.01 -3.79
C PRO A 377 5.30 -19.79 -2.70
N LEU A 378 4.65 -19.07 -1.77
CA LEU A 378 3.87 -19.67 -0.70
C LEU A 378 2.53 -20.20 -1.26
N ASP A 379 2.43 -21.51 -1.43
CA ASP A 379 1.28 -22.23 -1.98
C ASP A 379 0.30 -22.56 -0.85
N GLY A 380 -0.93 -22.09 -0.94
CA GLY A 380 -1.95 -22.29 0.09
C GLY A 380 -2.38 -23.75 0.28
N SER A 381 -2.05 -24.67 -0.64
CA SER A 381 -2.30 -26.11 -0.50
C SER A 381 -1.27 -26.83 0.38
N LYS A 382 -0.17 -26.18 0.75
CA LYS A 382 0.95 -26.74 1.51
C LYS A 382 0.92 -26.29 2.96
N THR A 383 1.66 -27.00 3.80
CA THR A 383 1.83 -26.65 5.22
C THR A 383 3.23 -26.06 5.46
N TYR A 384 3.25 -24.92 6.12
CA TYR A 384 4.48 -24.18 6.42
C TYR A 384 4.63 -23.96 7.92
N ARG A 385 5.87 -23.74 8.34
CA ARG A 385 6.25 -23.30 9.67
C ARG A 385 7.09 -22.02 9.61
N LEU A 386 6.82 -21.09 10.50
CA LEU A 386 7.66 -19.93 10.80
C LEU A 386 8.04 -19.98 12.28
N ASN A 387 9.31 -20.10 12.60
CA ASN A 387 9.79 -19.92 13.95
C ASN A 387 10.07 -18.44 14.21
N VAL A 388 9.39 -17.86 15.18
CA VAL A 388 9.65 -16.50 15.68
C VAL A 388 10.58 -16.61 16.89
N PRO A 389 11.86 -16.21 16.79
CA PRO A 389 12.79 -16.34 17.90
C PRO A 389 12.36 -15.55 19.14
N ALA A 390 12.85 -15.97 20.30
CA ALA A 390 12.69 -15.21 21.54
C ALA A 390 13.24 -13.78 21.39
N ASN A 391 12.77 -12.88 22.26
CA ASN A 391 13.24 -11.48 22.31
C ASN A 391 13.04 -10.72 21.00
N ALA A 392 11.91 -10.97 20.30
CA ALA A 392 11.54 -10.20 19.13
C ALA A 392 11.68 -8.68 19.41
N PRO A 393 12.27 -7.91 18.48
CA PRO A 393 12.66 -6.51 18.71
C PRO A 393 11.45 -5.57 18.67
N ILE A 394 10.61 -5.64 19.67
CA ILE A 394 9.35 -4.90 19.81
C ILE A 394 9.19 -4.32 21.20
N ARG A 395 8.48 -3.19 21.31
CA ARG A 395 8.00 -2.63 22.60
C ARG A 395 6.58 -3.06 22.92
N GLN A 396 5.78 -3.41 21.92
CA GLN A 396 4.37 -3.71 22.08
C GLN A 396 4.05 -5.16 21.74
N TYR A 397 3.92 -5.47 20.47
CA TYR A 397 3.63 -6.83 19.97
C TYR A 397 4.14 -7.03 18.54
N TRP A 398 4.20 -8.27 18.11
CA TRP A 398 4.38 -8.64 16.70
C TRP A 398 3.15 -9.38 16.19
N SER A 399 2.93 -9.36 14.87
CA SER A 399 1.91 -10.18 14.21
C SER A 399 2.37 -10.69 12.85
N ALA A 400 1.92 -11.91 12.50
CA ALA A 400 2.02 -12.49 11.17
C ALA A 400 0.61 -12.58 10.59
N THR A 401 0.30 -11.78 9.58
CA THR A 401 -1.00 -11.74 8.92
C THR A 401 -0.86 -12.25 7.49
N LEU A 402 -1.77 -13.12 7.07
CA LEU A 402 -1.80 -13.72 5.75
C LEU A 402 -2.77 -12.98 4.83
N TYR A 403 -2.35 -12.82 3.58
CA TYR A 403 -3.15 -12.20 2.52
C TYR A 403 -3.14 -13.08 1.29
N ASP A 404 -4.21 -12.98 0.52
CA ASP A 404 -4.29 -13.54 -0.81
C ASP A 404 -3.29 -12.83 -1.73
N ARG A 405 -2.47 -13.60 -2.44
CA ARG A 405 -1.37 -13.07 -3.26
C ARG A 405 -1.85 -12.29 -4.48
N GLU A 406 -3.01 -12.66 -5.03
CA GLU A 406 -3.60 -12.01 -6.22
C GLU A 406 -4.20 -10.64 -5.89
N THR A 407 -4.86 -10.53 -4.73
CA THR A 407 -5.63 -9.34 -4.37
C THR A 407 -4.98 -8.48 -3.30
N HIS A 408 -3.96 -8.97 -2.61
CA HIS A 408 -3.35 -8.37 -1.41
C HIS A 408 -4.35 -8.07 -0.28
N ALA A 409 -5.52 -8.67 -0.32
CA ALA A 409 -6.56 -8.58 0.70
C ALA A 409 -6.55 -9.81 1.61
N LEU A 410 -7.34 -9.79 2.68
CA LEU A 410 -7.49 -10.97 3.54
C LEU A 410 -8.05 -12.16 2.76
N ILE A 411 -7.50 -13.34 2.96
CA ILE A 411 -7.96 -14.57 2.32
C ILE A 411 -9.43 -14.77 2.69
N ARG A 412 -10.30 -14.89 1.67
CA ARG A 412 -11.75 -14.95 1.85
C ARG A 412 -12.19 -16.22 2.57
N LYS A 413 -13.22 -16.09 3.41
CA LYS A 413 -13.88 -17.18 4.15
C LYS A 413 -12.99 -17.93 5.15
N MET A 414 -11.83 -17.41 5.50
CA MET A 414 -10.98 -17.97 6.55
C MET A 414 -11.50 -17.59 7.95
N SER A 415 -11.33 -18.49 8.90
CA SER A 415 -11.79 -18.28 10.29
C SER A 415 -11.04 -17.13 10.99
N HIS A 416 -9.79 -16.93 10.62
CA HIS A 416 -8.92 -15.84 11.09
C HIS A 416 -7.75 -15.68 10.12
N ALA A 417 -7.15 -14.51 10.09
CA ALA A 417 -6.10 -14.16 9.12
C ALA A 417 -4.71 -14.01 9.74
N ALA A 418 -4.60 -14.02 11.07
CA ALA A 418 -3.34 -13.73 11.74
C ALA A 418 -3.13 -14.52 13.02
N ARG A 419 -1.85 -14.60 13.42
CA ARG A 419 -1.41 -14.86 14.80
C ARG A 419 -0.45 -13.75 15.22
N SER A 420 -0.57 -13.35 16.48
CA SER A 420 0.29 -12.34 17.08
C SER A 420 0.77 -12.78 18.47
N SER A 421 1.78 -12.10 19.01
CA SER A 421 2.23 -12.33 20.37
C SER A 421 1.13 -12.07 21.44
N GLN A 422 0.00 -11.47 21.04
CA GLN A 422 -1.18 -11.22 21.87
C GLN A 422 -2.33 -12.21 21.58
N SER A 423 -2.15 -13.19 20.68
CA SER A 423 -3.21 -14.15 20.34
C SER A 423 -3.57 -15.04 21.54
N PRO A 424 -4.85 -15.14 21.92
CA PRO A 424 -5.26 -16.02 23.02
C PRO A 424 -4.84 -17.47 22.77
N GLY A 425 -4.28 -18.11 23.78
CA GLY A 425 -3.86 -19.52 23.73
C GLY A 425 -2.62 -19.81 22.89
N LEU A 426 -1.88 -18.78 22.45
CA LEU A 426 -0.62 -18.94 21.73
C LEU A 426 0.37 -19.78 22.58
N ARG A 427 0.89 -20.86 21.99
CA ARG A 427 1.87 -21.73 22.65
C ARG A 427 3.29 -21.24 22.37
N VAL A 428 4.06 -21.07 23.43
CA VAL A 428 5.46 -20.66 23.41
C VAL A 428 6.34 -21.87 23.65
N ASN A 429 7.43 -22.03 22.94
CA ASN A 429 8.41 -23.08 23.10
C ASN A 429 9.23 -22.92 24.40
N ARG A 430 9.98 -23.94 24.81
CA ARG A 430 10.79 -23.91 26.03
C ARG A 430 11.89 -22.84 25.99
N ASP A 431 12.40 -22.51 24.81
CA ASP A 431 13.39 -21.48 24.54
C ASP A 431 12.78 -20.08 24.34
N GLN A 432 11.51 -19.92 24.62
CA GLN A 432 10.72 -18.70 24.45
C GLN A 432 10.50 -18.29 22.98
N SER A 433 10.86 -19.10 22.01
CA SER A 433 10.45 -18.92 20.61
C SER A 433 9.00 -19.33 20.40
N VAL A 434 8.41 -18.93 19.26
CA VAL A 434 7.04 -19.29 18.87
C VAL A 434 7.06 -19.89 17.48
N ASP A 435 6.57 -21.13 17.34
CA ASP A 435 6.34 -21.71 16.02
C ASP A 435 4.91 -21.36 15.56
N LEU A 436 4.82 -20.67 14.43
CA LEU A 436 3.57 -20.40 13.71
C LEU A 436 3.43 -21.41 12.56
N TYR A 437 2.21 -21.79 12.27
CA TYR A 437 1.88 -22.73 11.20
C TYR A 437 0.90 -22.11 10.22
N PHE A 438 1.11 -22.32 8.92
CA PHE A 438 0.25 -21.84 7.84
C PHE A 438 -0.11 -23.02 6.94
N GLY A 439 -1.36 -23.15 6.56
CA GLY A 439 -1.79 -24.25 5.71
C GLY A 439 -3.30 -24.45 5.73
N PRO A 440 -3.86 -25.30 4.83
CA PRO A 440 -5.30 -25.51 4.74
C PRO A 440 -5.88 -26.25 5.95
N LYS A 441 -5.04 -26.95 6.72
CA LYS A 441 -5.41 -27.65 7.95
C LYS A 441 -4.34 -27.42 9.03
N ALA A 442 -4.79 -27.33 10.26
CA ALA A 442 -3.90 -27.25 11.41
C ALA A 442 -3.12 -28.57 11.58
N PRO A 443 -1.80 -28.57 11.76
CA PRO A 443 -1.08 -29.75 12.21
C PRO A 443 -1.57 -30.15 13.61
N ALA A 444 -1.63 -31.45 13.85
CA ALA A 444 -2.19 -32.00 15.10
C ALA A 444 -1.54 -31.39 16.35
N GLY A 445 -2.33 -30.84 17.25
CA GLY A 445 -1.89 -30.20 18.49
C GLY A 445 -1.24 -28.83 18.29
N LYS A 446 -1.35 -28.21 17.10
CA LYS A 446 -0.82 -26.88 16.75
C LYS A 446 -1.91 -25.84 16.43
N GLU A 447 -3.15 -26.13 16.70
CA GLU A 447 -4.33 -25.35 16.34
C GLU A 447 -4.26 -23.90 16.86
N SER A 448 -3.70 -23.69 18.06
CA SER A 448 -3.56 -22.36 18.67
C SER A 448 -2.55 -21.46 17.97
N ASN A 449 -1.57 -22.05 17.25
CA ASN A 449 -0.50 -21.34 16.53
C ASN A 449 -0.67 -21.40 15.01
N TRP A 450 -1.79 -21.90 14.54
CA TRP A 450 -2.07 -22.07 13.11
C TRP A 450 -2.91 -20.92 12.57
N THR A 451 -2.69 -20.57 11.30
CA THR A 451 -3.51 -19.66 10.48
C THR A 451 -3.90 -20.38 9.17
N PRO A 452 -5.19 -20.41 8.80
CA PRO A 452 -5.65 -21.10 7.60
C PRO A 452 -5.24 -20.39 6.32
N THR A 453 -5.04 -21.20 5.25
CA THR A 453 -4.80 -20.75 3.87
C THR A 453 -5.85 -21.30 2.92
N ASP A 454 -6.05 -20.67 1.74
CA ASP A 454 -6.87 -21.20 0.67
C ASP A 454 -6.03 -22.18 -0.16
N PRO A 455 -6.41 -23.47 -0.27
CA PRO A 455 -5.65 -24.46 -1.03
C PRO A 455 -5.64 -24.21 -2.55
N ASN A 456 -6.44 -23.28 -3.06
CA ASN A 456 -6.55 -22.99 -4.48
C ASN A 456 -5.74 -21.74 -4.91
N GLY A 457 -5.04 -21.06 -3.99
CA GLY A 457 -4.30 -19.82 -4.26
C GLY A 457 -2.94 -19.80 -3.60
N GLU A 458 -2.16 -18.80 -3.97
CA GLU A 458 -0.94 -18.43 -3.28
C GLU A 458 -1.26 -17.40 -2.20
N PHE A 459 -0.37 -17.29 -1.20
CA PHE A 459 -0.52 -16.30 -0.15
C PHE A 459 0.78 -15.58 0.13
N GLU A 460 0.67 -14.47 0.84
CA GLU A 460 1.80 -13.69 1.33
C GLU A 460 1.63 -13.38 2.81
N ILE A 461 2.74 -13.05 3.47
CA ILE A 461 2.77 -12.78 4.90
C ILE A 461 3.33 -11.39 5.13
N LEU A 462 2.59 -10.53 5.85
CA LEU A 462 3.17 -9.35 6.46
C LEU A 462 3.47 -9.64 7.92
N PHE A 463 4.78 -9.66 8.25
CA PHE A 463 5.23 -9.73 9.63
C PHE A 463 5.44 -8.32 10.17
N ARG A 464 4.67 -7.93 11.17
CA ARG A 464 4.62 -6.58 11.72
C ARG A 464 5.30 -6.52 13.08
N PHE A 465 6.11 -5.49 13.26
CA PHE A 465 6.76 -5.12 14.53
C PHE A 465 6.13 -3.82 15.03
N TYR A 466 5.47 -3.85 16.17
CA TYR A 466 4.89 -2.66 16.80
C TYR A 466 5.83 -2.12 17.88
N GLY A 467 6.24 -0.85 17.72
CA GLY A 467 7.31 -0.25 18.49
C GLY A 467 8.65 -0.95 18.26
N PRO A 468 9.17 -0.97 17.02
CA PRO A 468 10.40 -1.70 16.70
C PRO A 468 11.59 -1.16 17.50
N LEU A 469 12.52 -2.07 17.85
CA LEU A 469 13.72 -1.77 18.58
C LEU A 469 14.96 -1.75 17.64
N PRO A 470 16.08 -1.11 18.04
CA PRO A 470 17.29 -1.00 17.21
C PRO A 470 17.83 -2.33 16.69
N SER A 471 17.73 -3.41 17.46
CA SER A 471 18.20 -4.76 17.08
C SER A 471 17.53 -5.33 15.82
N LEU A 472 16.38 -4.79 15.39
CA LEU A 472 15.78 -5.08 14.11
C LEU A 472 16.59 -4.45 12.95
N PHE A 473 16.98 -3.19 13.12
CA PHE A 473 17.61 -2.38 12.06
C PHE A 473 19.12 -2.65 11.94
N ASP A 474 19.80 -2.95 13.04
CA ASP A 474 21.20 -3.36 13.03
C ASP A 474 21.40 -4.85 12.70
N LYS A 475 20.30 -5.60 12.47
CA LYS A 475 20.29 -7.02 12.07
C LYS A 475 20.89 -7.97 13.13
N THR A 476 20.96 -7.57 14.38
CA THR A 476 21.38 -8.46 15.47
C THR A 476 20.30 -9.47 15.85
N TRP A 477 19.05 -9.17 15.47
CA TRP A 477 17.93 -10.12 15.47
C TRP A 477 17.41 -10.29 14.05
N VAL A 478 17.28 -11.52 13.57
CA VAL A 478 16.81 -11.85 12.22
C VAL A 478 15.64 -12.81 12.33
N LEU A 479 14.55 -12.52 11.60
CA LEU A 479 13.43 -13.42 11.46
C LEU A 479 13.81 -14.58 10.52
N PRO A 480 13.75 -15.85 10.95
CA PRO A 480 13.99 -17.00 10.09
C PRO A 480 13.01 -17.07 8.92
N ASP A 481 13.41 -17.72 7.85
CA ASP A 481 12.56 -17.91 6.68
C ASP A 481 11.43 -18.92 6.97
N VAL A 482 10.38 -18.82 6.19
CA VAL A 482 9.23 -19.74 6.23
C VAL A 482 9.68 -21.09 5.66
N GLU A 483 9.49 -22.15 6.40
CA GLU A 483 9.86 -23.52 5.98
C GLU A 483 8.62 -24.31 5.58
N ARG A 484 8.64 -24.93 4.40
CA ARG A 484 7.63 -25.92 4.03
C ARG A 484 7.89 -27.20 4.81
N ILE A 485 6.85 -27.75 5.45
CA ILE A 485 6.94 -28.98 6.26
C ILE A 485 6.12 -30.14 5.67
N GLU A 486 5.15 -29.87 4.80
CA GLU A 486 4.37 -30.87 4.03
C GLU A 486 4.01 -30.33 2.63
#